data_ed1109b82ff6479d74704f1164e8deea
#
_entry.id   ed1109b82ff6479d74704f1164e8deea
#
_cell.length_a   1.000
_cell.length_b   1.000
_cell.length_c   1.000
_cell.angle_alpha   90.00
_cell.angle_beta   90.00
_cell.angle_gamma   90.00
#
_symmetry.space_group_name_H-M   'P 1'
#
loop_
_entity.id
_entity.type
_entity.pdbx_description
1 polymer ?
#
loop_
_entity_poly.entity_id
_entity_poly.type
_entity_poly.pdbx_seq_one_letter_code
_entity_poly.pdbx_strand_id
1 'polypeptide(L)'
;QKLRYNKIKELVDEFKLKKKKIELSNTEINEKNAQELIDEKENKIKEKIEEQKVYKKNITDLQEKTKSTRKLAENINKKLKKTVSFSLVYKEENGQEYYEIKDLDNKIRDIKKMSTGEKNIVAFLYFIEKLNEVNLNEGNKEKIIVFDDPMNSNDDTMQYFISEELKQIMKKCDKG
;
A
#
# COMPACT_ATOMS: atom_id res chain seq x y z
N GLN A 1 -65.86 59.46 -12.76
CA GLN A 1 -64.53 59.37 -12.11
C GLN A 1 -64.38 58.10 -11.36
N LYS A 2 -65.33 57.67 -10.54
CA LYS A 2 -65.24 56.44 -9.68
C LYS A 2 -65.06 55.16 -10.52
N LEU A 3 -65.71 55.05 -11.68
CA LEU A 3 -65.62 53.91 -12.61
C LEU A 3 -64.20 53.75 -13.20
N ARG A 4 -63.58 54.87 -13.60
CA ARG A 4 -62.20 54.91 -14.14
C ARG A 4 -61.17 54.50 -13.04
N TYR A 5 -61.38 55.00 -11.85
CA TYR A 5 -60.50 54.66 -10.72
C TYR A 5 -60.55 53.15 -10.39
N ASN A 6 -61.71 52.56 -10.33
CA ASN A 6 -61.85 51.10 -10.07
C ASN A 6 -61.22 50.29 -11.21
N LYS A 7 -61.34 50.66 -12.45
CA LYS A 7 -60.74 49.99 -13.62
C LYS A 7 -59.20 50.03 -13.54
N ILE A 8 -58.61 51.16 -13.16
CA ILE A 8 -57.18 51.37 -13.02
C ILE A 8 -56.68 50.49 -11.83
N LYS A 9 -57.38 50.43 -10.71
CA LYS A 9 -57.06 49.64 -9.59
C LYS A 9 -57.04 48.16 -9.94
N GLU A 10 -58.02 47.63 -10.62
CA GLU A 10 -58.07 46.25 -11.12
C GLU A 10 -56.86 45.91 -12.01
N LEU A 11 -56.50 46.79 -12.94
CA LEU A 11 -55.37 46.61 -13.84
C LEU A 11 -54.03 46.59 -13.07
N VAL A 12 -53.89 47.45 -12.08
CA VAL A 12 -52.69 47.49 -11.20
C VAL A 12 -52.56 46.22 -10.38
N ASP A 13 -53.66 45.74 -9.81
CA ASP A 13 -53.67 44.52 -9.01
C ASP A 13 -53.40 43.27 -9.87
N GLU A 14 -53.94 43.22 -11.09
CA GLU A 14 -53.65 42.19 -12.07
C GLU A 14 -52.16 42.19 -12.49
N PHE A 15 -51.59 43.37 -12.74
CA PHE A 15 -50.17 43.51 -13.05
C PHE A 15 -49.24 43.06 -11.92
N LYS A 16 -49.56 43.44 -10.67
CA LYS A 16 -48.83 43.00 -9.48
C LYS A 16 -48.87 41.47 -9.34
N LEU A 17 -50.04 40.87 -9.58
CA LEU A 17 -50.20 39.43 -9.52
C LEU A 17 -49.35 38.71 -10.58
N LYS A 18 -49.37 39.22 -11.82
CA LYS A 18 -48.54 38.66 -12.92
C LYS A 18 -47.05 38.78 -12.60
N LYS A 19 -46.60 39.94 -12.10
CA LYS A 19 -45.22 40.16 -11.70
C LYS A 19 -44.77 39.15 -10.61
N LYS A 20 -45.59 38.95 -9.60
CA LYS A 20 -45.30 38.00 -8.52
C LYS A 20 -45.26 36.55 -9.01
N LYS A 21 -46.10 36.17 -9.97
CA LYS A 21 -46.07 34.84 -10.61
C LYS A 21 -44.76 34.61 -11.39
N ILE A 22 -44.27 35.61 -12.10
CA ILE A 22 -42.99 35.53 -12.85
C ILE A 22 -41.81 35.40 -11.88
N GLU A 23 -41.82 36.19 -10.78
CA GLU A 23 -40.76 36.10 -9.77
C GLU A 23 -40.71 34.70 -9.13
N LEU A 24 -41.87 34.13 -8.76
CA LEU A 24 -41.97 32.77 -8.22
C LEU A 24 -41.46 31.71 -9.20
N SER A 25 -41.88 31.79 -10.47
CA SER A 25 -41.43 30.84 -11.51
C SER A 25 -39.94 30.91 -11.74
N ASN A 26 -39.33 32.11 -11.73
CA ASN A 26 -37.89 32.25 -11.84
C ASN A 26 -37.13 31.65 -10.63
N THR A 27 -37.70 31.81 -9.44
CA THR A 27 -37.13 31.21 -8.23
C THR A 27 -37.15 29.67 -8.28
N GLU A 28 -38.29 29.09 -8.70
CA GLU A 28 -38.45 27.63 -8.87
C GLU A 28 -37.47 27.06 -9.91
N ILE A 29 -37.25 27.79 -11.04
CA ILE A 29 -36.25 27.36 -12.04
C ILE A 29 -34.85 27.42 -11.50
N ASN A 30 -34.49 28.45 -10.74
CA ASN A 30 -33.17 28.58 -10.15
C ASN A 30 -32.90 27.49 -9.08
N GLU A 31 -33.90 27.18 -8.25
CA GLU A 31 -33.79 26.09 -7.25
C GLU A 31 -33.61 24.76 -7.93
N LYS A 32 -34.36 24.47 -9.00
CA LYS A 32 -34.21 23.21 -9.75
C LYS A 32 -32.82 23.06 -10.37
N ASN A 33 -32.31 24.13 -11.01
CA ASN A 33 -30.99 24.14 -11.61
C ASN A 33 -29.88 23.93 -10.54
N ALA A 34 -30.05 24.56 -9.37
CA ALA A 34 -29.13 24.38 -8.26
C ALA A 34 -29.14 22.94 -7.73
N GLN A 35 -30.31 22.31 -7.62
CA GLN A 35 -30.45 20.91 -7.19
C GLN A 35 -29.81 19.96 -8.20
N GLU A 36 -30.03 20.14 -9.49
CA GLU A 36 -29.38 19.32 -10.52
C GLU A 36 -27.84 19.39 -10.43
N LEU A 37 -27.30 20.59 -10.17
CA LEU A 37 -25.84 20.76 -10.00
C LEU A 37 -25.32 20.07 -8.72
N ILE A 38 -26.08 20.11 -7.64
CA ILE A 38 -25.74 19.41 -6.39
C ILE A 38 -25.72 17.92 -6.65
N ASP A 39 -26.75 17.36 -7.26
CA ASP A 39 -26.85 15.93 -7.55
C ASP A 39 -25.70 15.45 -8.45
N GLU A 40 -25.33 16.24 -9.45
CA GLU A 40 -24.16 15.94 -10.31
C GLU A 40 -22.85 15.91 -9.49
N LYS A 41 -22.65 16.89 -8.63
CA LYS A 41 -21.46 16.94 -7.77
C LYS A 41 -21.41 15.78 -6.77
N GLU A 42 -22.53 15.45 -6.15
CA GLU A 42 -22.62 14.30 -5.23
C GLU A 42 -22.29 12.98 -5.93
N ASN A 43 -22.77 12.78 -7.15
CA ASN A 43 -22.46 11.60 -7.93
C ASN A 43 -20.95 11.51 -8.24
N LYS A 44 -20.34 12.62 -8.67
CA LYS A 44 -18.88 12.67 -8.88
C LYS A 44 -18.07 12.40 -7.60
N ILE A 45 -18.54 12.86 -6.46
CA ILE A 45 -17.91 12.58 -5.16
C ILE A 45 -18.01 11.09 -4.85
N LYS A 46 -19.17 10.46 -5.04
CA LYS A 46 -19.36 9.03 -4.82
C LYS A 46 -18.41 8.19 -5.69
N GLU A 47 -18.30 8.52 -6.97
CA GLU A 47 -17.37 7.86 -7.90
C GLU A 47 -15.92 7.97 -7.42
N LYS A 48 -15.49 9.16 -7.01
CA LYS A 48 -14.14 9.39 -6.52
C LYS A 48 -13.85 8.67 -5.20
N ILE A 49 -14.82 8.55 -4.33
CA ILE A 49 -14.68 7.77 -3.08
C ILE A 49 -14.49 6.29 -3.40
N GLU A 50 -15.21 5.75 -4.37
CA GLU A 50 -15.08 4.35 -4.74
C GLU A 50 -13.74 4.05 -5.43
N GLU A 51 -13.31 4.91 -6.36
CA GLU A 51 -11.94 4.84 -6.92
C GLU A 51 -10.87 4.85 -5.81
N GLN A 52 -11.02 5.73 -4.82
CA GLN A 52 -10.07 5.82 -3.71
C GLN A 52 -10.02 4.54 -2.86
N LYS A 53 -11.16 3.87 -2.65
CA LYS A 53 -11.19 2.58 -1.95
C LYS A 53 -10.44 1.50 -2.72
N VAL A 54 -10.60 1.44 -4.04
CA VAL A 54 -9.88 0.49 -4.90
C VAL A 54 -8.37 0.74 -4.83
N TYR A 55 -7.93 1.99 -4.93
CA TYR A 55 -6.50 2.32 -4.80
C TYR A 55 -5.94 1.96 -3.43
N LYS A 56 -6.66 2.25 -2.34
CA LYS A 56 -6.23 1.87 -0.98
C LYS A 56 -6.06 0.36 -0.85
N LYS A 57 -7.01 -0.42 -1.37
CA LYS A 57 -6.92 -1.88 -1.38
C LYS A 57 -5.69 -2.36 -2.15
N ASN A 58 -5.47 -1.85 -3.35
CA ASN A 58 -4.32 -2.22 -4.16
C ASN A 58 -2.99 -1.88 -3.48
N ILE A 59 -2.91 -0.73 -2.79
CA ILE A 59 -1.74 -0.34 -2.00
C ILE A 59 -1.51 -1.36 -0.87
N THR A 60 -2.55 -1.73 -0.12
CA THR A 60 -2.44 -2.73 0.96
C THR A 60 -1.97 -4.08 0.41
N ASP A 61 -2.58 -4.56 -0.67
CA ASP A 61 -2.21 -5.84 -1.30
C ASP A 61 -0.75 -5.83 -1.80
N LEU A 62 -0.29 -4.71 -2.34
CA LEU A 62 1.12 -4.55 -2.77
C LEU A 62 2.07 -4.49 -1.57
N GLN A 63 1.69 -3.80 -0.49
CA GLN A 63 2.49 -3.75 0.73
C GLN A 63 2.62 -5.14 1.37
N GLU A 64 1.53 -5.91 1.44
CA GLU A 64 1.57 -7.29 1.94
C GLU A 64 2.48 -8.18 1.08
N LYS A 65 2.43 -8.02 -0.23
CA LYS A 65 3.29 -8.78 -1.14
C LYS A 65 4.78 -8.42 -1.03
N THR A 66 5.11 -7.18 -0.72
CA THR A 66 6.50 -6.69 -0.71
C THR A 66 7.15 -6.72 0.67
N LYS A 67 6.36 -6.56 1.74
CA LYS A 67 6.86 -6.45 3.12
C LYS A 67 6.43 -7.60 4.03
N SER A 68 5.80 -8.64 3.49
CA SER A 68 5.31 -9.74 4.29
C SER A 68 6.48 -10.51 4.92
N THR A 69 6.56 -10.49 6.24
CA THR A 69 7.49 -11.29 7.06
C THR A 69 7.43 -12.78 6.72
N ARG A 70 6.24 -13.29 6.41
CA ARG A 70 6.04 -14.65 5.91
C ARG A 70 6.78 -14.90 4.60
N LYS A 71 6.58 -14.00 3.61
CA LYS A 71 7.21 -14.14 2.29
C LYS A 71 8.74 -14.06 2.36
N LEU A 72 9.25 -13.22 3.25
CA LEU A 72 10.67 -13.13 3.54
C LEU A 72 11.21 -14.48 4.03
N ALA A 73 10.54 -15.11 5.00
CA ALA A 73 10.91 -16.46 5.48
C ALA A 73 10.90 -17.50 4.36
N GLU A 74 9.88 -17.48 3.50
CA GLU A 74 9.77 -18.41 2.36
C GLU A 74 10.93 -18.22 1.37
N ASN A 75 11.29 -16.98 1.06
CA ASN A 75 12.40 -16.67 0.15
C ASN A 75 13.74 -17.11 0.72
N ILE A 76 13.97 -16.81 1.99
CA ILE A 76 15.19 -17.27 2.69
C ILE A 76 15.25 -18.80 2.70
N ASN A 77 14.15 -19.49 3.03
CA ASN A 77 14.10 -20.95 3.05
C ASN A 77 14.37 -21.59 1.69
N LYS A 78 13.88 -20.98 0.59
CA LYS A 78 14.19 -21.47 -0.76
C LYS A 78 15.68 -21.46 -1.03
N LYS A 79 16.39 -20.44 -0.55
CA LYS A 79 17.83 -20.31 -0.70
C LYS A 79 18.59 -21.24 0.25
N LEU A 80 18.12 -21.34 1.49
CA LEU A 80 18.75 -22.20 2.53
C LEU A 80 18.61 -23.70 2.26
N LYS A 81 17.56 -24.15 1.60
CA LYS A 81 17.18 -25.57 1.43
C LYS A 81 18.31 -26.49 0.99
N LYS A 82 19.31 -25.97 0.28
CA LYS A 82 20.46 -26.75 -0.24
C LYS A 82 21.72 -26.59 0.61
N THR A 83 21.71 -25.70 1.59
CA THR A 83 22.93 -25.26 2.27
C THR A 83 22.92 -25.60 3.76
N VAL A 84 21.74 -25.62 4.39
CA VAL A 84 21.61 -25.83 5.83
C VAL A 84 20.53 -26.87 6.17
N SER A 85 20.61 -27.42 7.39
CA SER A 85 19.69 -28.43 7.93
C SER A 85 18.55 -27.84 8.79
N PHE A 86 18.17 -26.61 8.54
CA PHE A 86 17.09 -25.95 9.26
C PHE A 86 16.27 -25.03 8.33
N SER A 87 15.14 -24.54 8.84
CA SER A 87 14.26 -23.59 8.14
C SER A 87 13.74 -22.53 9.11
N LEU A 88 13.38 -21.37 8.57
CA LEU A 88 12.71 -20.29 9.28
C LEU A 88 11.20 -20.48 9.17
N VAL A 89 10.49 -20.44 10.29
CA VAL A 89 9.03 -20.50 10.33
C VAL A 89 8.50 -19.19 10.87
N TYR A 90 7.71 -18.52 10.06
CA TYR A 90 7.01 -17.31 10.49
C TYR A 90 5.99 -17.62 11.58
N LYS A 91 5.96 -16.79 12.59
CA LYS A 91 5.01 -16.82 13.70
C LYS A 91 4.48 -15.41 13.96
N GLU A 92 3.23 -15.36 14.38
CA GLU A 92 2.59 -14.16 14.88
C GLU A 92 1.90 -14.48 16.19
N GLU A 93 2.23 -13.74 17.23
CA GLU A 93 1.66 -13.92 18.56
C GLU A 93 1.46 -12.55 19.20
N ASN A 94 0.24 -12.27 19.66
CA ASN A 94 -0.15 -10.98 20.27
C ASN A 94 0.18 -9.75 19.40
N GLY A 95 0.09 -9.88 18.07
CA GLY A 95 0.41 -8.80 17.14
C GLY A 95 1.91 -8.57 16.93
N GLN A 96 2.77 -9.44 17.48
CA GLN A 96 4.20 -9.43 17.22
C GLN A 96 4.55 -10.54 16.24
N GLU A 97 5.29 -10.16 15.21
CA GLU A 97 5.81 -11.09 14.20
C GLU A 97 7.25 -11.48 14.55
N TYR A 98 7.53 -12.78 14.49
CA TYR A 98 8.86 -13.31 14.74
C TYR A 98 9.12 -14.57 13.92
N TYR A 99 10.38 -15.03 13.91
CA TYR A 99 10.78 -16.28 13.28
C TYR A 99 11.19 -17.31 14.31
N GLU A 100 10.68 -18.52 14.16
CA GLU A 100 11.21 -19.70 14.79
C GLU A 100 12.14 -20.44 13.85
N ILE A 101 13.17 -21.05 14.39
CA ILE A 101 14.05 -21.95 13.65
C ILE A 101 13.62 -23.37 13.92
N LYS A 102 13.40 -24.14 12.88
CA LYS A 102 13.08 -25.56 12.95
C LYS A 102 14.13 -26.39 12.23
N ASP A 103 14.51 -27.50 12.84
CA ASP A 103 15.37 -28.50 12.20
C ASP A 103 14.59 -29.34 11.16
N LEU A 104 15.26 -30.30 10.53
CA LEU A 104 14.65 -31.19 9.54
C LEU A 104 13.52 -32.05 10.12
N ASP A 105 13.54 -32.33 11.42
CA ASP A 105 12.51 -33.07 12.14
C ASP A 105 11.35 -32.20 12.63
N ASN A 106 11.27 -30.94 12.18
CA ASN A 106 10.28 -29.94 12.61
C ASN A 106 10.35 -29.58 14.11
N LYS A 107 11.42 -29.89 14.81
CA LYS A 107 11.62 -29.47 16.19
C LYS A 107 12.16 -28.07 16.26
N ILE A 108 11.66 -27.28 17.22
CA ILE A 108 12.14 -25.92 17.47
C ILE A 108 13.58 -25.99 17.93
N ARG A 109 14.45 -25.24 17.26
CA ARG A 109 15.87 -25.14 17.57
C ARG A 109 16.16 -23.77 18.21
N ASP A 110 16.80 -23.78 19.37
CA ASP A 110 17.23 -22.55 20.03
C ASP A 110 18.35 -21.88 19.20
N ILE A 111 18.21 -20.57 18.97
CA ILE A 111 19.21 -19.73 18.28
C ILE A 111 20.58 -19.84 18.95
N LYS A 112 20.64 -20.02 20.28
CA LYS A 112 21.87 -20.18 21.00
C LYS A 112 22.67 -21.46 20.61
N LYS A 113 21.97 -22.45 20.08
CA LYS A 113 22.56 -23.73 19.61
C LYS A 113 22.98 -23.68 18.14
N MET A 114 22.75 -22.57 17.43
CA MET A 114 23.26 -22.39 16.09
C MET A 114 24.74 -22.07 16.08
N SER A 115 25.47 -22.60 15.10
CA SER A 115 26.85 -22.20 14.84
C SER A 115 26.94 -20.73 14.41
N THR A 116 28.14 -20.15 14.53
CA THR A 116 28.36 -18.76 14.05
C THR A 116 28.08 -18.63 12.55
N GLY A 117 28.53 -19.63 11.75
CA GLY A 117 28.28 -19.65 10.31
C GLY A 117 26.77 -19.71 9.97
N GLU A 118 25.98 -20.52 10.65
CA GLU A 118 24.54 -20.63 10.48
C GLU A 118 23.83 -19.29 10.81
N LYS A 119 24.29 -18.61 11.87
CA LYS A 119 23.76 -17.26 12.20
C LYS A 119 24.10 -16.24 11.14
N ASN A 120 25.33 -16.25 10.66
CA ASN A 120 25.82 -15.33 9.65
C ASN A 120 25.07 -15.48 8.32
N ILE A 121 24.83 -16.72 7.86
CA ILE A 121 24.09 -16.95 6.60
C ILE A 121 22.63 -16.50 6.71
N VAL A 122 21.97 -16.71 7.85
CA VAL A 122 20.61 -16.20 8.08
C VAL A 122 20.59 -14.67 8.07
N ALA A 123 21.52 -14.03 8.79
CA ALA A 123 21.62 -12.56 8.84
C ALA A 123 21.91 -11.98 7.45
N PHE A 124 22.83 -12.59 6.70
CA PHE A 124 23.15 -12.18 5.35
C PHE A 124 21.93 -12.29 4.42
N LEU A 125 21.24 -13.41 4.40
CA LEU A 125 20.05 -13.60 3.56
C LEU A 125 18.90 -12.66 3.95
N TYR A 126 18.71 -12.48 5.26
CA TYR A 126 17.73 -11.51 5.76
C TYR A 126 18.02 -10.10 5.25
N PHE A 127 19.28 -9.67 5.33
CA PHE A 127 19.71 -8.37 4.82
C PHE A 127 19.44 -8.25 3.31
N ILE A 128 19.81 -9.27 2.50
CA ILE A 128 19.59 -9.28 1.05
C ILE A 128 18.10 -9.21 0.69
N GLU A 129 17.27 -9.98 1.37
CA GLU A 129 15.82 -9.94 1.13
C GLU A 129 15.21 -8.60 1.55
N LYS A 130 15.71 -7.99 2.62
CA LYS A 130 15.30 -6.63 3.03
C LYS A 130 15.70 -5.56 2.00
N LEU A 131 16.82 -5.69 1.33
CA LEU A 131 17.21 -4.79 0.25
C LEU A 131 16.26 -4.86 -0.95
N ASN A 132 15.67 -6.03 -1.20
CA ASN A 132 14.72 -6.24 -2.29
C ASN A 132 13.30 -5.76 -1.94
N GLU A 133 13.01 -5.44 -0.67
CA GLU A 133 11.71 -4.88 -0.30
C GLU A 133 11.55 -3.47 -0.88
N VAL A 134 10.45 -3.27 -1.60
CA VAL A 134 10.09 -1.94 -2.12
C VAL A 134 9.58 -1.08 -0.98
N ASN A 135 10.32 -0.03 -0.66
CA ASN A 135 9.89 0.94 0.34
C ASN A 135 9.08 2.05 -0.34
N LEU A 136 7.76 1.92 -0.33
CA LEU A 136 6.82 2.86 -0.97
C LEU A 136 6.95 4.30 -0.44
N ASN A 137 7.49 4.45 0.78
CA ASN A 137 7.67 5.76 1.43
C ASN A 137 9.02 6.44 1.10
N GLU A 138 9.99 5.70 0.58
CA GLU A 138 11.35 6.21 0.35
C GLU A 138 11.62 6.68 -1.09
N GLY A 139 10.70 6.42 -2.01
CA GLY A 139 10.91 6.69 -3.43
C GLY A 139 12.05 5.85 -4.03
N ASN A 140 12.49 6.20 -5.23
CA ASN A 140 13.63 5.57 -5.93
C ASN A 140 14.97 6.20 -5.43
N LYS A 141 15.34 5.95 -4.19
CA LYS A 141 16.66 6.38 -3.69
C LYS A 141 17.72 5.37 -4.10
N GLU A 142 18.81 5.87 -4.67
CA GLU A 142 20.01 5.06 -4.91
C GLU A 142 20.56 4.55 -3.58
N LYS A 143 20.90 3.24 -3.53
CA LYS A 143 21.43 2.59 -2.34
C LYS A 143 22.87 2.17 -2.60
N ILE A 144 23.77 2.57 -1.72
CA ILE A 144 25.15 2.07 -1.69
C ILE A 144 25.19 0.92 -0.69
N ILE A 145 25.63 -0.25 -1.15
CA ILE A 145 25.74 -1.45 -0.33
C ILE A 145 27.21 -1.75 -0.12
N VAL A 146 27.61 -1.84 1.14
CA VAL A 146 28.96 -2.19 1.54
C VAL A 146 28.93 -3.50 2.29
N PHE A 147 29.71 -4.48 1.85
CA PHE A 147 29.91 -5.76 2.54
C PHE A 147 31.32 -5.76 3.13
N ASP A 148 31.41 -5.84 4.44
CA ASP A 148 32.66 -5.98 5.18
C ASP A 148 32.79 -7.43 5.67
N ASP A 149 33.71 -8.18 5.06
CA ASP A 149 34.02 -9.58 5.35
C ASP A 149 32.80 -10.51 5.55
N PRO A 150 31.90 -10.61 4.57
CA PRO A 150 30.64 -11.33 4.72
C PRO A 150 30.82 -12.86 4.80
N MET A 151 32.02 -13.37 4.55
CA MET A 151 32.34 -14.80 4.52
C MET A 151 33.08 -15.29 5.78
N ASN A 152 33.38 -14.39 6.71
CA ASN A 152 34.10 -14.75 7.93
C ASN A 152 33.34 -15.77 8.80
N SER A 153 34.08 -16.71 9.38
CA SER A 153 33.54 -17.76 10.24
C SER A 153 32.56 -18.74 9.60
N ASN A 154 32.51 -18.80 8.27
CA ASN A 154 31.70 -19.75 7.52
C ASN A 154 32.57 -20.92 7.01
N ASP A 155 31.98 -22.11 6.88
CA ASP A 155 32.60 -23.22 6.19
C ASP A 155 32.65 -22.98 4.65
N ASP A 156 33.42 -23.82 3.95
CA ASP A 156 33.60 -23.67 2.47
C ASP A 156 32.28 -23.67 1.71
N THR A 157 31.32 -24.46 2.14
CA THR A 157 30.00 -24.56 1.48
C THR A 157 29.23 -23.23 1.63
N MET A 158 29.23 -22.66 2.80
CA MET A 158 28.58 -21.38 3.09
C MET A 158 29.28 -20.21 2.42
N GLN A 159 30.64 -20.22 2.38
CA GLN A 159 31.42 -19.23 1.66
C GLN A 159 31.10 -19.23 0.16
N TYR A 160 31.03 -20.41 -0.46
CA TYR A 160 30.64 -20.54 -1.86
C TYR A 160 29.24 -20.00 -2.09
N PHE A 161 28.28 -20.35 -1.22
CA PHE A 161 26.90 -19.88 -1.34
C PHE A 161 26.81 -18.35 -1.24
N ILE A 162 27.47 -17.73 -0.25
CA ILE A 162 27.50 -16.27 -0.10
C ILE A 162 28.12 -15.61 -1.34
N SER A 163 29.22 -16.16 -1.85
CA SER A 163 29.87 -15.67 -3.07
C SER A 163 28.94 -15.68 -4.29
N GLU A 164 28.13 -16.72 -4.47
CA GLU A 164 27.16 -16.82 -5.56
C GLU A 164 26.02 -15.81 -5.39
N GLU A 165 25.50 -15.61 -4.17
CA GLU A 165 24.48 -14.59 -3.90
C GLU A 165 25.01 -13.17 -4.17
N LEU A 166 26.24 -12.86 -3.77
CA LEU A 166 26.90 -11.57 -4.05
C LEU A 166 27.05 -11.32 -5.55
N LYS A 167 27.51 -12.33 -6.32
CA LYS A 167 27.57 -12.23 -7.79
C LYS A 167 26.21 -11.94 -8.42
N GLN A 168 25.14 -12.53 -7.89
CA GLN A 168 23.78 -12.28 -8.38
C GLN A 168 23.34 -10.82 -8.10
N ILE A 169 23.71 -10.29 -6.93
CA ILE A 169 23.39 -8.89 -6.58
C ILE A 169 24.16 -7.93 -7.49
N MET A 170 25.47 -8.14 -7.69
CA MET A 170 26.28 -7.33 -8.57
C MET A 170 25.72 -7.30 -10.00
N LYS A 171 25.34 -8.45 -10.55
CA LYS A 171 24.70 -8.52 -11.89
C LYS A 171 23.37 -7.76 -11.99
N LYS A 172 22.64 -7.59 -10.90
CA LYS A 172 21.43 -6.77 -10.86
C LYS A 172 21.74 -5.28 -10.83
N CYS A 173 22.78 -4.89 -10.10
CA CYS A 173 23.23 -3.49 -10.02
C CYS A 173 23.81 -2.98 -11.37
N ASP A 174 24.47 -3.86 -12.15
CA ASP A 174 25.03 -3.51 -13.48
C ASP A 174 23.96 -3.29 -14.57
N LYS A 175 22.71 -3.62 -14.32
CA LYS A 175 21.59 -3.49 -15.29
C LYS A 175 20.67 -2.31 -15.03
N GLY A 176 20.90 -1.52 -14.04
CA GLY A 176 20.17 -0.30 -13.67
C GLY A 176 20.97 0.93 -13.99
#